data_98eedd5ac47b19a1c2da44d0aa009cba
#
_entry.id   98eedd5ac47b19a1c2da44d0aa009cba
#
_cell.length_a   1.000
_cell.length_b   1.000
_cell.length_c   1.000
_cell.angle_alpha   90.00
_cell.angle_beta   90.00
_cell.angle_gamma   90.00
#
_symmetry.space_group_name_H-M   'P 1'
#
loop_
_entity.id
_entity.type
_entity.pdbx_description
1 polymer ?
#
loop_
_entity_poly.entity_id
_entity_poly.type
_entity_poly.pdbx_seq_one_letter_code
_entity_poly.pdbx_strand_id
1 'polypeptide(L)'
;MSVLLGQGEFKYRVVEDWAKRPENWSFMDVAGVAVNSKDEVHVFNRGRHPIIIFDIDGNYLRSWGENLFSRPHGIHIGPDDYIYCTDDGDHTVKKIAPDGKLIFKIGVPGKPSEFMSNLPFHRCTHTALCPDNNIFVSDGYGNACVHKYSCLLYTSDAADERLS
;
A
#
# COMPACT_ATOMS: atom_id res chain seq x y z
N MET A 1 -29.94 8.41 13.03
CA MET A 1 -30.40 8.20 11.62
C MET A 1 -29.16 8.25 10.74
N SER A 2 -28.85 7.18 10.01
CA SER A 2 -27.71 7.17 9.11
C SER A 2 -27.97 8.09 7.91
N VAL A 3 -27.04 8.99 7.63
CA VAL A 3 -27.12 9.94 6.52
C VAL A 3 -26.95 9.19 5.20
N LEU A 4 -27.86 9.43 4.25
CA LEU A 4 -27.74 8.91 2.90
C LEU A 4 -26.92 9.91 2.06
N LEU A 5 -25.79 9.47 1.51
CA LEU A 5 -24.89 10.27 0.70
C LEU A 5 -24.96 9.85 -0.76
N GLY A 6 -24.66 10.76 -1.68
CA GLY A 6 -24.62 10.49 -3.12
C GLY A 6 -25.81 11.06 -3.88
N GLN A 7 -25.84 10.77 -5.19
CA GLN A 7 -26.76 11.37 -6.15
C GLN A 7 -27.25 10.31 -7.16
N GLY A 8 -28.50 10.45 -7.62
CA GLY A 8 -29.09 9.56 -8.63
C GLY A 8 -29.15 8.10 -8.13
N GLU A 9 -28.62 7.20 -8.93
CA GLU A 9 -28.51 5.76 -8.61
C GLU A 9 -27.37 5.42 -7.65
N PHE A 10 -26.40 6.33 -7.51
CA PHE A 10 -25.22 6.14 -6.66
C PHE A 10 -25.48 6.73 -5.27
N LYS A 11 -26.14 5.95 -4.43
CA LYS A 11 -26.47 6.32 -3.05
C LYS A 11 -25.80 5.39 -2.07
N TYR A 12 -25.12 5.94 -1.07
CA TYR A 12 -24.35 5.20 -0.09
C TYR A 12 -24.80 5.59 1.32
N ARG A 13 -24.73 4.61 2.20
CA ARG A 13 -24.95 4.80 3.63
C ARG A 13 -23.70 4.42 4.39
N VAL A 14 -23.30 5.23 5.34
CA VAL A 14 -22.21 4.89 6.26
C VAL A 14 -22.67 3.73 7.13
N VAL A 15 -21.85 2.69 7.22
CA VAL A 15 -21.99 1.61 8.19
C VAL A 15 -21.12 2.02 9.39
N GLU A 16 -21.79 2.56 10.40
CA GLU A 16 -21.14 3.00 11.63
C GLU A 16 -20.56 1.79 12.36
N ASP A 17 -19.38 1.96 13.01
CA ASP A 17 -18.70 0.92 13.80
C ASP A 17 -18.43 -0.38 13.03
N TRP A 18 -18.30 -0.30 11.70
CA TRP A 18 -18.05 -1.47 10.86
C TRP A 18 -16.81 -2.25 11.32
N ALA A 19 -15.67 -1.58 11.57
CA ALA A 19 -14.42 -2.24 11.93
C ALA A 19 -14.37 -2.64 13.40
N LYS A 20 -14.64 -3.90 13.69
CA LYS A 20 -14.62 -4.52 15.03
C LYS A 20 -13.17 -4.88 15.41
N ARG A 21 -12.44 -3.90 15.89
CA ARG A 21 -11.04 -4.05 16.28
C ARG A 21 -10.90 -4.79 17.62
N PRO A 22 -9.77 -5.50 17.86
CA PRO A 22 -9.44 -6.01 19.19
C PRO A 22 -9.47 -4.89 20.24
N GLU A 23 -9.76 -5.27 21.48
CA GLU A 23 -9.78 -4.33 22.59
C GLU A 23 -8.46 -3.57 22.75
N ASN A 24 -8.52 -2.29 23.01
CA ASN A 24 -7.38 -1.37 23.12
C ASN A 24 -6.58 -1.11 21.83
N TRP A 25 -7.09 -1.53 20.66
CA TRP A 25 -6.49 -1.17 19.38
C TRP A 25 -7.11 0.10 18.80
N SER A 26 -6.27 0.92 18.20
CA SER A 26 -6.69 2.11 17.46
C SER A 26 -6.05 2.11 16.07
N PHE A 27 -6.66 2.79 15.12
CA PHE A 27 -6.08 2.97 13.80
C PHE A 27 -5.00 4.06 13.77
N MET A 28 -5.01 5.01 14.64
CA MET A 28 -4.23 6.23 14.54
C MET A 28 -4.60 7.05 13.28
N ASP A 29 -3.77 6.98 12.22
CA ASP A 29 -4.11 7.58 10.90
C ASP A 29 -4.30 6.47 9.88
N VAL A 30 -5.49 6.32 9.32
CA VAL A 30 -5.72 5.39 8.20
C VAL A 30 -5.23 6.06 6.92
N ALA A 31 -4.20 5.49 6.32
CA ALA A 31 -3.55 6.03 5.14
C ALA A 31 -4.09 5.42 3.83
N GLY A 32 -4.58 4.19 3.89
CA GLY A 32 -5.13 3.51 2.72
C GLY A 32 -5.96 2.29 3.08
N VAL A 33 -6.75 1.84 2.11
CA VAL A 33 -7.55 0.62 2.19
C VAL A 33 -7.51 -0.08 0.85
N ALA A 34 -7.46 -1.41 0.86
CA ALA A 34 -7.56 -2.26 -0.33
C ALA A 34 -8.31 -3.55 0.02
N VAL A 35 -8.90 -4.18 -0.99
CA VAL A 35 -9.65 -5.43 -0.83
C VAL A 35 -9.01 -6.49 -1.73
N ASN A 36 -8.81 -7.68 -1.19
CA ASN A 36 -8.25 -8.81 -1.95
C ASN A 36 -9.35 -9.65 -2.63
N SER A 37 -8.97 -10.69 -3.37
CA SER A 37 -9.90 -11.57 -4.09
C SER A 37 -10.84 -12.39 -3.19
N LYS A 38 -10.61 -12.40 -1.89
CA LYS A 38 -11.43 -13.10 -0.88
C LYS A 38 -12.36 -12.16 -0.11
N ASP A 39 -12.54 -10.93 -0.58
CA ASP A 39 -13.29 -9.87 0.12
C ASP A 39 -12.72 -9.51 1.50
N GLU A 40 -11.43 -9.80 1.74
CA GLU A 40 -10.75 -9.34 2.95
C GLU A 40 -10.31 -7.87 2.78
N VAL A 41 -10.68 -7.05 3.73
CA VAL A 41 -10.41 -5.61 3.74
C VAL A 41 -9.13 -5.33 4.51
N HIS A 42 -8.11 -4.89 3.80
CA HIS A 42 -6.80 -4.53 4.34
C HIS A 42 -6.78 -3.03 4.66
N VAL A 43 -6.71 -2.70 5.93
CA VAL A 43 -6.60 -1.30 6.41
C VAL A 43 -5.15 -0.99 6.71
N PHE A 44 -4.57 -0.06 5.95
CA PHE A 44 -3.19 0.39 6.12
C PHE A 44 -3.15 1.68 6.91
N ASN A 45 -2.52 1.65 8.08
CA ASN A 45 -2.55 2.75 9.03
C ASN A 45 -1.18 2.98 9.68
N ARG A 46 -1.03 4.12 10.35
CA ARG A 46 0.22 4.56 11.00
C ARG A 46 0.32 4.15 12.47
N GLY A 47 -0.58 3.29 12.92
CA GLY A 47 -0.59 2.78 14.29
C GLY A 47 0.41 1.64 14.51
N ARG A 48 0.36 1.07 15.71
CA ARG A 48 1.24 -0.02 16.14
C ARG A 48 1.10 -1.28 15.27
N HIS A 49 -0.06 -1.51 14.68
CA HIS A 49 -0.38 -2.61 13.78
C HIS A 49 -0.64 -2.04 12.38
N PRO A 50 0.40 -1.88 11.53
CA PRO A 50 0.29 -1.13 10.29
C PRO A 50 -0.73 -1.67 9.29
N ILE A 51 -0.86 -2.99 9.19
CA ILE A 51 -1.89 -3.61 8.37
C ILE A 51 -2.80 -4.44 9.26
N ILE A 52 -4.09 -4.07 9.29
CA ILE A 52 -5.13 -4.78 10.00
C ILE A 52 -6.13 -5.28 8.95
N ILE A 53 -6.47 -6.57 9.00
CA ILE A 53 -7.32 -7.23 8.03
C ILE A 53 -8.63 -7.63 8.68
N PHE A 54 -9.71 -7.30 7.99
CA PHE A 54 -11.08 -7.61 8.38
C PHE A 54 -11.76 -8.45 7.30
N ASP A 55 -12.78 -9.20 7.68
CA ASP A 55 -13.73 -9.72 6.70
C ASP A 55 -14.70 -8.61 6.22
N ILE A 56 -15.57 -8.94 5.26
CA ILE A 56 -16.54 -8.00 4.71
C ILE A 56 -17.53 -7.45 5.75
N ASP A 57 -17.78 -8.20 6.83
CA ASP A 57 -18.66 -7.81 7.95
C ASP A 57 -17.92 -7.00 9.02
N GLY A 58 -16.63 -6.72 8.81
CA GLY A 58 -15.79 -5.95 9.71
C GLY A 58 -15.25 -6.72 10.91
N ASN A 59 -15.31 -8.04 10.93
CA ASN A 59 -14.69 -8.82 11.99
C ASN A 59 -13.18 -8.88 11.76
N TYR A 60 -12.41 -8.68 12.83
CA TYR A 60 -10.96 -8.80 12.80
C TYR A 60 -10.52 -10.22 12.43
N LEU A 61 -9.65 -10.35 11.44
CA LEU A 61 -9.07 -11.62 11.02
C LEU A 61 -7.64 -11.77 11.52
N ARG A 62 -6.76 -10.81 11.19
CA ARG A 62 -5.33 -10.83 11.51
C ARG A 62 -4.69 -9.45 11.29
N SER A 63 -3.46 -9.31 11.73
CA SER A 63 -2.63 -8.14 11.46
C SER A 63 -1.19 -8.54 11.20
N TRP A 64 -0.43 -7.66 10.54
CA TRP A 64 0.99 -7.81 10.31
C TRP A 64 1.64 -6.48 9.92
N GLY A 65 2.96 -6.49 9.73
CA GLY A 65 3.74 -5.34 9.24
C GLY A 65 4.42 -4.54 10.34
N GLU A 66 4.42 -5.02 11.58
CA GLU A 66 5.16 -4.41 12.68
C GLU A 66 6.64 -4.30 12.32
N ASN A 67 7.21 -3.11 12.47
CA ASN A 67 8.59 -2.77 12.12
C ASN A 67 8.94 -2.82 10.62
N LEU A 68 7.96 -3.07 9.74
CA LEU A 68 8.18 -3.09 8.30
C LEU A 68 8.05 -1.71 7.65
N PHE A 69 7.31 -0.81 8.28
CA PHE A 69 6.97 0.50 7.73
C PHE A 69 7.43 1.63 8.67
N SER A 70 7.92 2.71 8.05
CA SER A 70 8.27 3.96 8.74
C SER A 70 7.07 4.91 8.80
N ARG A 71 6.43 5.14 7.65
CA ARG A 71 5.22 5.96 7.55
C ARG A 71 4.33 5.45 6.42
N PRO A 72 3.36 4.56 6.72
CA PRO A 72 2.38 4.09 5.76
C PRO A 72 1.70 5.19 4.96
N HIS A 73 1.55 5.00 3.63
CA HIS A 73 0.82 5.96 2.80
C HIS A 73 -0.21 5.29 1.89
N GLY A 74 0.17 4.51 0.90
CA GLY A 74 -0.74 3.88 -0.03
C GLY A 74 -0.65 2.36 0.00
N ILE A 75 -1.77 1.69 -0.22
CA ILE A 75 -1.87 0.25 -0.39
C ILE A 75 -2.65 -0.07 -1.65
N HIS A 76 -2.17 -1.01 -2.43
CA HIS A 76 -2.83 -1.57 -3.60
C HIS A 76 -2.69 -3.09 -3.58
N ILE A 77 -3.74 -3.82 -3.92
CA ILE A 77 -3.71 -5.27 -4.05
C ILE A 77 -3.94 -5.62 -5.52
N GLY A 78 -3.02 -6.37 -6.10
CA GLY A 78 -3.10 -6.82 -7.49
C GLY A 78 -4.09 -7.98 -7.68
N PRO A 79 -4.41 -8.34 -8.92
CA PRO A 79 -5.32 -9.44 -9.23
C PRO A 79 -4.78 -10.82 -8.80
N ASP A 80 -3.49 -10.89 -8.49
CA ASP A 80 -2.77 -12.05 -7.95
C ASP A 80 -2.66 -12.04 -6.40
N ASP A 81 -3.40 -11.14 -5.75
CA ASP A 81 -3.41 -10.88 -4.31
C ASP A 81 -2.06 -10.40 -3.72
N TYR A 82 -1.05 -10.12 -4.55
CA TYR A 82 0.13 -9.43 -4.06
C TYR A 82 -0.18 -8.00 -3.64
N ILE A 83 0.42 -7.59 -2.53
CA ILE A 83 0.16 -6.33 -1.87
C ILE A 83 1.32 -5.37 -2.18
N TYR A 84 0.99 -4.18 -2.64
CA TYR A 84 1.93 -3.11 -2.93
C TYR A 84 1.71 -1.98 -1.94
N CYS A 85 2.69 -1.75 -1.06
CA CYS A 85 2.62 -0.71 -0.04
C CYS A 85 3.63 0.38 -0.34
N THR A 86 3.18 1.63 -0.35
CA THR A 86 4.08 2.78 -0.36
C THR A 86 4.33 3.28 1.05
N ASP A 87 5.59 3.57 1.32
CA ASP A 87 6.07 4.12 2.59
C ASP A 87 6.74 5.46 2.32
N ASP A 88 6.03 6.55 2.60
CA ASP A 88 6.53 7.88 2.30
C ASP A 88 7.58 8.38 3.31
N GLY A 89 7.69 7.74 4.45
CA GLY A 89 8.75 8.00 5.42
C GLY A 89 10.05 7.26 5.12
N ASP A 90 9.93 6.09 4.50
CA ASP A 90 11.06 5.24 4.10
C ASP A 90 11.45 5.43 2.61
N HIS A 91 10.67 6.19 1.86
CA HIS A 91 10.87 6.47 0.43
C HIS A 91 10.90 5.20 -0.42
N THR A 92 10.07 4.20 -0.10
CA THR A 92 10.07 2.90 -0.76
C THR A 92 8.67 2.44 -1.15
N VAL A 93 8.62 1.62 -2.20
CA VAL A 93 7.48 0.75 -2.52
C VAL A 93 7.88 -0.68 -2.17
N LYS A 94 7.02 -1.38 -1.44
CA LYS A 94 7.23 -2.77 -1.04
C LYS A 94 6.21 -3.67 -1.71
N LYS A 95 6.63 -4.72 -2.43
CA LYS A 95 5.76 -5.81 -2.88
C LYS A 95 5.81 -6.93 -1.85
N ILE A 96 4.64 -7.36 -1.42
CA ILE A 96 4.47 -8.31 -0.33
C ILE A 96 3.53 -9.42 -0.80
N ALA A 97 3.85 -10.67 -0.51
CA ALA A 97 3.01 -11.81 -0.82
C ALA A 97 1.76 -11.85 0.09
N PRO A 98 0.70 -12.57 -0.29
CA PRO A 98 -0.52 -12.71 0.51
C PRO A 98 -0.30 -13.23 1.92
N ASP A 99 0.78 -13.97 2.16
CA ASP A 99 1.20 -14.48 3.47
C ASP A 99 1.99 -13.47 4.33
N GLY A 100 2.20 -12.25 3.82
CA GLY A 100 2.94 -11.19 4.50
C GLY A 100 4.45 -11.18 4.23
N LYS A 101 4.99 -12.10 3.42
CA LYS A 101 6.41 -12.16 3.07
C LYS A 101 6.78 -11.02 2.13
N LEU A 102 7.80 -10.23 2.51
CA LEU A 102 8.39 -9.23 1.62
C LEU A 102 9.07 -9.92 0.43
N ILE A 103 8.65 -9.56 -0.79
CA ILE A 103 9.21 -10.10 -2.05
C ILE A 103 10.35 -9.21 -2.53
N PHE A 104 10.07 -7.93 -2.70
CA PHE A 104 11.07 -6.93 -3.06
C PHE A 104 10.65 -5.52 -2.58
N LYS A 105 11.56 -4.59 -2.69
CA LYS A 105 11.28 -3.16 -2.55
C LYS A 105 11.99 -2.35 -3.63
N ILE A 106 11.36 -1.27 -4.04
CA ILE A 106 11.91 -0.24 -4.93
C ILE A 106 12.20 0.99 -4.09
N GLY A 107 13.28 1.69 -4.38
CA GLY A 107 13.78 2.80 -3.59
C GLY A 107 14.81 2.36 -2.55
N VAL A 108 15.50 3.32 -1.95
CA VAL A 108 16.55 3.08 -0.95
C VAL A 108 16.03 3.48 0.43
N PRO A 109 15.85 2.52 1.36
CA PRO A 109 15.29 2.80 2.67
C PRO A 109 15.97 3.97 3.40
N GLY A 110 15.15 4.92 3.86
CA GLY A 110 15.59 6.09 4.61
C GLY A 110 16.42 7.10 3.81
N LYS A 111 16.53 6.93 2.48
CA LYS A 111 17.30 7.85 1.61
C LYS A 111 16.38 8.44 0.53
N PRO A 112 15.84 9.66 0.73
CA PRO A 112 15.12 10.34 -0.34
C PRO A 112 16.07 10.70 -1.49
N SER A 113 15.54 10.67 -2.71
CA SER A 113 16.20 11.35 -3.84
C SER A 113 16.25 12.87 -3.59
N GLU A 114 17.07 13.59 -4.35
CA GLU A 114 17.08 15.05 -4.28
C GLU A 114 15.70 15.62 -4.66
N PHE A 115 15.32 16.72 -4.02
CA PHE A 115 14.05 17.39 -4.27
C PHE A 115 13.93 17.78 -5.76
N MET A 116 12.80 17.43 -6.38
CA MET A 116 12.49 17.69 -7.80
C MET A 116 13.51 17.12 -8.81
N SER A 117 14.26 16.09 -8.42
CA SER A 117 15.28 15.47 -9.28
C SER A 117 14.71 14.54 -10.35
N ASN A 118 13.46 14.12 -10.23
CA ASN A 118 12.82 13.03 -10.99
C ASN A 118 13.48 11.66 -10.80
N LEU A 119 14.35 11.50 -9.80
CA LEU A 119 14.88 10.20 -9.40
C LEU A 119 14.00 9.57 -8.31
N PRO A 120 13.78 8.26 -8.30
CA PRO A 120 12.93 7.62 -7.29
C PRO A 120 13.69 7.39 -5.97
N PHE A 121 13.06 7.63 -4.83
CA PHE A 121 11.79 8.31 -4.57
C PHE A 121 12.01 9.46 -3.59
N HIS A 122 11.13 10.48 -3.66
CA HIS A 122 11.08 11.50 -2.61
C HIS A 122 9.66 11.58 -2.04
N ARG A 123 9.35 10.63 -1.13
CA ARG A 123 8.04 10.45 -0.49
C ARG A 123 6.95 10.00 -1.48
N CYS A 124 7.16 8.82 -2.07
CA CYS A 124 6.17 8.17 -2.93
C CYS A 124 4.85 7.89 -2.17
N THR A 125 3.73 7.97 -2.88
CA THR A 125 2.42 8.02 -2.23
C THR A 125 1.49 6.87 -2.57
N HIS A 126 1.48 6.37 -3.79
CA HIS A 126 0.59 5.28 -4.20
C HIS A 126 1.14 4.51 -5.40
N THR A 127 0.62 3.30 -5.62
CA THR A 127 0.91 2.47 -6.80
C THR A 127 -0.36 2.15 -7.57
N ALA A 128 -0.21 1.99 -8.88
CA ALA A 128 -1.23 1.40 -9.73
C ALA A 128 -0.58 0.34 -10.62
N LEU A 129 -1.30 -0.75 -10.87
CA LEU A 129 -0.85 -1.84 -11.74
C LEU A 129 -1.60 -1.80 -13.07
N CYS A 130 -0.86 -2.06 -14.15
CA CYS A 130 -1.45 -2.33 -15.46
C CYS A 130 -1.69 -3.83 -15.67
N PRO A 131 -2.58 -4.21 -16.60
CA PRO A 131 -2.80 -5.62 -16.96
C PRO A 131 -1.55 -6.36 -17.42
N ASP A 132 -0.54 -5.65 -17.94
CA ASP A 132 0.77 -6.16 -18.35
C ASP A 132 1.79 -6.22 -17.20
N ASN A 133 1.31 -6.08 -15.96
CA ASN A 133 2.10 -6.05 -14.72
C ASN A 133 3.11 -4.89 -14.59
N ASN A 134 3.03 -3.87 -15.43
CA ASN A 134 3.78 -2.64 -15.17
C ASN A 134 3.26 -1.95 -13.90
N ILE A 135 4.18 -1.37 -13.13
CA ILE A 135 3.87 -0.66 -11.90
C ILE A 135 4.05 0.84 -12.15
N PHE A 136 3.03 1.63 -11.88
CA PHE A 136 3.13 3.08 -11.81
C PHE A 136 3.19 3.52 -10.35
N VAL A 137 4.08 4.44 -10.04
CA VAL A 137 4.25 4.97 -8.68
C VAL A 137 4.13 6.47 -8.71
N SER A 138 3.18 7.02 -7.97
CA SER A 138 3.11 8.47 -7.75
C SER A 138 4.14 8.89 -6.71
N ASP A 139 5.02 9.82 -7.08
CA ASP A 139 6.07 10.39 -6.24
C ASP A 139 5.85 11.90 -6.11
N GLY A 140 4.78 12.26 -5.38
CA GLY A 140 4.16 13.57 -5.45
C GLY A 140 4.76 14.61 -4.52
N TYR A 141 5.14 14.25 -3.29
CA TYR A 141 5.50 15.24 -2.28
C TYR A 141 6.83 15.97 -2.54
N GLY A 142 7.84 15.25 -2.98
CA GLY A 142 9.16 15.83 -3.19
C GLY A 142 9.63 15.84 -4.64
N ASN A 143 8.93 15.13 -5.54
CA ASN A 143 9.33 15.02 -6.95
C ASN A 143 8.28 15.50 -7.95
N ALA A 144 6.99 15.58 -7.57
CA ALA A 144 5.89 15.97 -8.45
C ALA A 144 5.85 15.19 -9.78
N CYS A 145 6.14 13.86 -9.73
CA CYS A 145 6.23 13.01 -10.91
C CYS A 145 5.57 11.63 -10.71
N VAL A 146 5.51 10.87 -11.79
CA VAL A 146 5.07 9.47 -11.81
C VAL A 146 6.17 8.62 -12.43
N HIS A 147 6.59 7.57 -11.73
CA HIS A 147 7.55 6.60 -12.23
C HIS A 147 6.83 5.38 -12.80
N LYS A 148 7.32 4.85 -13.92
CA LYS A 148 6.86 3.59 -14.53
C LYS A 148 7.96 2.55 -14.41
N TYR A 149 7.62 1.38 -13.87
CA TYR A 149 8.49 0.21 -13.82
C TYR A 149 7.90 -0.91 -14.64
N SER A 150 8.70 -1.53 -15.51
CA SER A 150 8.29 -2.72 -16.26
C SER A 150 8.49 -3.99 -15.42
N CYS A 151 7.62 -4.95 -15.60
CA CYS A 151 7.70 -6.26 -14.92
C CYS A 151 9.03 -7.01 -15.19
N LEU A 152 9.65 -6.77 -16.34
CA LEU A 152 10.89 -7.46 -16.75
C LEU A 152 12.14 -7.01 -15.97
N LEU A 153 12.13 -5.86 -15.32
CA LEU A 153 13.27 -5.38 -14.53
C LEU A 153 13.53 -6.20 -13.26
N TYR A 154 12.61 -7.08 -12.87
CA TYR A 154 12.72 -7.84 -11.63
C TYR A 154 13.28 -9.26 -11.81
N THR A 155 13.50 -9.72 -13.05
CA THR A 155 13.94 -11.08 -13.32
C THR A 155 15.35 -11.18 -13.93
N SER A 156 15.84 -10.11 -14.60
CA SER A 156 17.12 -10.14 -15.32
C SER A 156 18.27 -9.41 -14.61
N ASP A 157 18.00 -8.28 -13.97
CA ASP A 157 19.09 -7.43 -13.47
C ASP A 157 19.64 -7.84 -12.10
N ALA A 158 18.88 -8.60 -11.33
CA ALA A 158 19.35 -9.12 -10.04
C ALA A 158 20.36 -10.27 -10.16
N ALA A 159 20.50 -10.86 -11.34
CA ALA A 159 21.44 -11.96 -11.60
C ALA A 159 22.78 -11.49 -12.20
N ASP A 160 22.79 -10.36 -12.94
CA ASP A 160 23.98 -9.89 -13.67
C ASP A 160 24.89 -8.99 -12.82
N GLU A 161 24.39 -8.30 -11.80
CA GLU A 161 25.24 -7.48 -10.91
C GLU A 161 26.04 -8.27 -9.88
N ARG A 162 25.92 -9.59 -9.82
CA ARG A 162 26.71 -10.46 -8.91
C ARG A 162 27.90 -11.14 -9.56
N LEU A 163 28.20 -10.86 -10.83
CA LEU A 163 29.30 -11.53 -11.58
C LEU A 163 30.29 -10.56 -12.22
N SER A 164 30.39 -9.32 -11.73
CA SER A 164 31.46 -8.39 -12.13
C SER A 164 32.22 -7.85 -10.95
#